data_e23c5bae9edfa79a1571deb14870482d
#
_entry.id   e23c5bae9edfa79a1571deb14870482d
#
_cell.length_a   1.000
_cell.length_b   1.000
_cell.length_c   1.000
_cell.angle_alpha   90.00
_cell.angle_beta   90.00
_cell.angle_gamma   90.00
#
_symmetry.space_group_name_H-M   'P 1'
#
loop_
_entity.id
_entity.type
_entity.pdbx_description
1 polymer ?
#
loop_
_entity_poly.entity_id
_entity_poly.type
_entity_poly.pdbx_seq_one_letter_code
_entity_poly.pdbx_strand_id
1 'polypeptide(L)'
;MKEYNKSSKLEHVAYDIRGPVLEEAMRMRANGEKILRLNTGNPAEFGFTAPDEVIHDLIMNARDSEGYSDSKGIFSARKAIMQYCQLKKFPNVDIDDIYLGNGVSELIVMSMQGLLDNGDEVLVPMPDYPLWTAAVSLAGGNAVHYVCDEAAEWYPDIDDIKSKITSNTKAIVLINPNNPTGALYPKELLLEIIEIARQNDLIIFADEIYDRMVMDGHVHTPVASLAPDVFCVSMNGLSKSHRIAGFRVGWMVLSGPKTHVKGYIEGLNMLSNMRLCSNVLAQQVVQTSLGGHQSVDELLLPGGRIYEQRNFIYNAIQDIPGLSAVKPKAGLYIFPKIDRNMYRIDDDEQFVLNFLKQEKVLLVHGRGFNWQEPDHFRIVYLPRVDELAQIQDKMTRFLKQYRR
;
A
#
# COMPACT_ATOMS: atom_id res chain seq x y z
N MET A 1 3.50 -21.76 -35.97
CA MET A 1 2.39 -21.12 -35.20
C MET A 1 2.84 -19.70 -34.88
N LYS A 2 1.94 -18.73 -34.88
CA LYS A 2 2.24 -17.35 -34.47
C LYS A 2 2.44 -17.34 -32.95
N GLU A 3 3.57 -16.80 -32.49
CA GLU A 3 3.81 -16.58 -31.08
C GLU A 3 3.08 -15.33 -30.59
N TYR A 4 2.45 -15.43 -29.41
CA TYR A 4 1.80 -14.32 -28.74
C TYR A 4 2.57 -14.02 -27.45
N ASN A 5 3.27 -12.90 -27.43
CA ASN A 5 3.98 -12.41 -26.24
C ASN A 5 3.08 -11.50 -25.40
N LYS A 6 3.48 -11.26 -24.14
CA LYS A 6 2.81 -10.23 -23.30
C LYS A 6 2.92 -8.87 -23.98
N SER A 7 1.96 -7.97 -23.67
CA SER A 7 2.01 -6.59 -24.18
C SER A 7 3.32 -5.91 -23.72
N SER A 8 3.91 -5.09 -24.61
CA SER A 8 5.11 -4.29 -24.28
C SER A 8 4.91 -3.37 -23.07
N LYS A 9 3.69 -2.90 -22.82
CA LYS A 9 3.36 -2.14 -21.59
C LYS A 9 3.65 -2.90 -20.28
N LEU A 10 3.74 -4.23 -20.34
CA LEU A 10 4.04 -5.09 -19.19
C LEU A 10 5.54 -5.41 -19.04
N GLU A 11 6.40 -4.94 -19.94
CA GLU A 11 7.84 -5.25 -19.90
C GLU A 11 8.54 -4.55 -18.73
N HIS A 12 8.08 -3.34 -18.38
CA HIS A 12 8.66 -2.51 -17.31
C HIS A 12 7.83 -2.53 -16.01
N VAL A 13 6.88 -3.45 -15.90
CA VAL A 13 6.08 -3.62 -14.69
C VAL A 13 6.78 -4.58 -13.75
N ALA A 14 7.53 -4.05 -12.80
CA ALA A 14 8.09 -4.81 -11.68
C ALA A 14 6.97 -5.09 -10.65
N TYR A 15 6.13 -6.07 -10.92
CA TYR A 15 5.10 -6.51 -9.96
C TYR A 15 5.41 -7.93 -9.52
N ASP A 16 6.43 -8.05 -8.69
CA ASP A 16 7.06 -9.31 -8.27
C ASP A 16 6.25 -10.19 -7.31
N ILE A 17 4.94 -10.05 -7.33
CA ILE A 17 4.08 -11.07 -6.69
C ILE A 17 4.15 -12.41 -7.45
N ARG A 18 4.81 -12.46 -8.65
CA ARG A 18 4.89 -13.63 -9.52
C ARG A 18 6.28 -13.88 -10.12
N GLY A 19 7.34 -13.40 -9.49
CA GLY A 19 8.70 -13.63 -9.92
C GLY A 19 9.25 -15.02 -9.52
N PRO A 20 10.54 -15.30 -9.85
CA PRO A 20 11.19 -16.58 -9.59
C PRO A 20 11.12 -17.03 -8.12
N VAL A 21 11.07 -16.07 -7.19
CA VAL A 21 10.98 -16.34 -5.75
C VAL A 21 9.65 -16.97 -5.39
N LEU A 22 8.53 -16.44 -5.93
CA LEU A 22 7.21 -17.01 -5.65
C LEU A 22 7.01 -18.35 -6.38
N GLU A 23 7.49 -18.48 -7.62
CA GLU A 23 7.43 -19.74 -8.37
C GLU A 23 8.13 -20.86 -7.60
N GLU A 24 9.31 -20.58 -7.06
CA GLU A 24 10.03 -21.54 -6.21
C GLU A 24 9.27 -21.85 -4.92
N ALA A 25 8.68 -20.84 -4.27
CA ALA A 25 7.84 -21.05 -3.09
C ALA A 25 6.65 -21.97 -3.39
N MET A 26 5.99 -21.77 -4.54
CA MET A 26 4.89 -22.63 -4.97
C MET A 26 5.35 -24.06 -5.25
N ARG A 27 6.50 -24.24 -5.92
CA ARG A 27 7.11 -25.55 -6.17
C ARG A 27 7.44 -26.28 -4.86
N MET A 28 8.06 -25.59 -3.91
CA MET A 28 8.40 -26.16 -2.60
C MET A 28 7.15 -26.58 -1.83
N ARG A 29 6.09 -25.76 -1.83
CA ARG A 29 4.80 -26.11 -1.20
C ARG A 29 4.13 -27.32 -1.85
N ALA A 30 4.18 -27.42 -3.18
CA ALA A 30 3.67 -28.59 -3.91
C ALA A 30 4.40 -29.88 -3.51
N ASN A 31 5.68 -29.78 -3.11
CA ASN A 31 6.48 -30.87 -2.58
C ASN A 31 6.26 -31.12 -1.06
N GLY A 32 5.29 -30.44 -0.44
CA GLY A 32 4.95 -30.61 0.97
C GLY A 32 5.83 -29.84 1.97
N GLU A 33 6.71 -28.94 1.49
CA GLU A 33 7.56 -28.15 2.37
C GLU A 33 6.76 -27.04 3.07
N LYS A 34 7.02 -26.86 4.36
CA LYS A 34 6.44 -25.75 5.13
C LYS A 34 7.31 -24.50 4.95
N ILE A 35 6.68 -23.42 4.49
CA ILE A 35 7.34 -22.13 4.26
C ILE A 35 6.70 -21.08 5.17
N LEU A 36 7.54 -20.35 5.91
CA LEU A 36 7.10 -19.16 6.65
C LEU A 36 6.94 -18.00 5.66
N ARG A 37 5.71 -17.51 5.50
CA ARG A 37 5.37 -16.50 4.50
C ARG A 37 5.37 -15.10 5.09
N LEU A 38 6.38 -14.30 4.76
CA LEU A 38 6.54 -12.91 5.21
C LEU A 38 6.46 -11.90 4.07
N ASN A 39 5.96 -12.36 2.92
CA ASN A 39 5.91 -11.58 1.70
C ASN A 39 4.60 -10.78 1.53
N THR A 40 3.50 -11.20 2.15
CA THR A 40 2.17 -10.59 1.92
C THR A 40 1.54 -10.15 3.23
N GLY A 41 1.14 -8.87 3.30
CA GLY A 41 0.38 -8.32 4.43
C GLY A 41 -1.08 -8.78 4.41
N ASN A 42 -1.30 -10.07 4.67
CA ASN A 42 -2.60 -10.70 4.76
C ASN A 42 -2.90 -11.14 6.21
N PRO A 43 -3.56 -10.30 7.03
CA PRO A 43 -3.79 -10.60 8.45
C PRO A 43 -4.51 -11.93 8.70
N ALA A 44 -5.45 -12.32 7.84
CA ALA A 44 -6.23 -13.53 8.00
C ALA A 44 -5.37 -14.81 8.04
N GLU A 45 -4.29 -14.88 7.26
CA GLU A 45 -3.36 -16.02 7.24
C GLU A 45 -2.65 -16.23 8.58
N PHE A 46 -2.59 -15.19 9.41
CA PHE A 46 -1.91 -15.20 10.70
C PHE A 46 -2.88 -15.22 11.89
N GLY A 47 -4.15 -15.56 11.64
CA GLY A 47 -5.18 -15.70 12.68
C GLY A 47 -5.71 -14.36 13.22
N PHE A 48 -5.63 -13.30 12.43
CA PHE A 48 -6.35 -12.06 12.72
C PHE A 48 -7.72 -12.14 12.03
N THR A 49 -8.77 -12.27 12.79
CA THR A 49 -10.14 -12.40 12.30
C THR A 49 -10.78 -11.04 12.01
N ALA A 50 -11.74 -11.03 11.11
CA ALA A 50 -12.63 -9.88 10.94
C ALA A 50 -13.45 -9.63 12.21
N PRO A 51 -13.91 -8.39 12.45
CA PRO A 51 -14.87 -8.10 13.51
C PRO A 51 -16.17 -8.90 13.31
N ASP A 52 -16.71 -9.46 14.39
CA ASP A 52 -17.91 -10.32 14.33
C ASP A 52 -19.13 -9.57 13.78
N GLU A 53 -19.30 -8.30 14.13
CA GLU A 53 -20.35 -7.43 13.61
C GLU A 53 -20.28 -7.24 12.10
N VAL A 54 -19.08 -7.21 11.53
CA VAL A 54 -18.87 -7.13 10.06
C VAL A 54 -19.29 -8.42 9.38
N ILE A 55 -18.96 -9.56 9.96
CA ILE A 55 -19.39 -10.88 9.44
C ILE A 55 -20.91 -11.04 9.55
N HIS A 56 -21.48 -10.64 10.68
CA HIS A 56 -22.94 -10.67 10.87
C HIS A 56 -23.67 -9.83 9.83
N ASP A 57 -23.22 -8.60 9.63
CA ASP A 57 -23.80 -7.66 8.66
C ASP A 57 -23.72 -8.21 7.21
N LEU A 58 -22.58 -8.80 6.85
CA LEU A 58 -22.41 -9.48 5.56
C LEU A 58 -23.47 -10.58 5.33
N ILE A 59 -23.70 -11.43 6.34
CA ILE A 59 -24.64 -12.56 6.26
C ILE A 59 -26.07 -12.03 6.15
N MET A 60 -26.43 -11.05 6.95
CA MET A 60 -27.79 -10.49 6.99
C MET A 60 -28.18 -9.78 5.70
N ASN A 61 -27.23 -9.12 5.03
CA ASN A 61 -27.48 -8.37 3.79
C ASN A 61 -27.18 -9.15 2.50
N ALA A 62 -26.90 -10.47 2.60
CA ALA A 62 -26.56 -11.28 1.44
C ALA A 62 -27.66 -11.28 0.36
N ARG A 63 -28.92 -11.37 0.76
CA ARG A 63 -30.07 -11.33 -0.15
C ARG A 63 -30.26 -10.00 -0.86
N ASP A 64 -29.99 -8.90 -0.19
CA ASP A 64 -30.13 -7.54 -0.73
C ASP A 64 -28.97 -7.19 -1.68
N SER A 65 -28.02 -8.12 -1.83
CA SER A 65 -26.81 -7.93 -2.64
C SER A 65 -26.82 -8.73 -3.95
N GLU A 66 -27.93 -9.37 -4.31
CA GLU A 66 -28.03 -10.21 -5.52
C GLU A 66 -27.99 -9.39 -6.83
N GLY A 67 -28.41 -8.13 -6.79
CA GLY A 67 -28.46 -7.25 -7.97
C GLY A 67 -27.25 -6.32 -8.08
N TYR A 68 -27.12 -5.67 -9.25
CA TYR A 68 -26.16 -4.59 -9.43
C TYR A 68 -26.55 -3.37 -8.58
N SER A 69 -25.55 -2.62 -8.12
CA SER A 69 -25.74 -1.31 -7.50
C SER A 69 -25.46 -0.18 -8.47
N ASP A 70 -25.61 1.07 -7.98
CA ASP A 70 -25.01 2.25 -8.62
C ASP A 70 -23.52 2.01 -8.88
N SER A 71 -23.02 2.52 -10.00
CA SER A 71 -21.63 2.32 -10.42
C SER A 71 -20.61 2.90 -9.43
N LYS A 72 -20.97 3.96 -8.72
CA LYS A 72 -20.16 4.56 -7.66
C LYS A 72 -20.26 3.79 -6.33
N GLY A 73 -21.28 2.95 -6.16
CA GLY A 73 -21.52 2.16 -4.95
C GLY A 73 -22.87 2.47 -4.29
N ILE A 74 -23.31 1.57 -3.38
CA ILE A 74 -24.57 1.73 -2.66
C ILE A 74 -24.58 3.01 -1.82
N PHE A 75 -25.76 3.57 -1.66
CA PHE A 75 -25.95 4.84 -0.95
C PHE A 75 -25.45 4.78 0.50
N SER A 76 -25.77 3.73 1.25
CA SER A 76 -25.37 3.56 2.65
C SER A 76 -23.84 3.58 2.82
N ALA A 77 -23.12 2.89 1.95
CA ALA A 77 -21.66 2.86 1.98
C ALA A 77 -21.06 4.25 1.65
N ARG A 78 -21.52 4.89 0.57
CA ARG A 78 -21.05 6.25 0.21
C ARG A 78 -21.38 7.27 1.31
N LYS A 79 -22.55 7.16 1.92
CA LYS A 79 -22.94 8.04 3.04
C LYS A 79 -22.04 7.86 4.26
N ALA A 80 -21.72 6.60 4.62
CA ALA A 80 -20.79 6.30 5.72
C ALA A 80 -19.38 6.85 5.44
N ILE A 81 -18.88 6.70 4.21
CA ILE A 81 -17.59 7.27 3.81
C ILE A 81 -17.62 8.80 3.84
N MET A 82 -18.71 9.44 3.39
CA MET A 82 -18.85 10.89 3.46
C MET A 82 -18.79 11.38 4.92
N GLN A 83 -19.47 10.71 5.84
CA GLN A 83 -19.42 11.01 7.27
C GLN A 83 -18.00 10.83 7.85
N TYR A 84 -17.31 9.77 7.44
CA TYR A 84 -15.90 9.56 7.79
C TYR A 84 -15.02 10.73 7.30
N CYS A 85 -15.21 11.19 6.05
CA CYS A 85 -14.50 12.36 5.52
C CYS A 85 -14.79 13.64 6.31
N GLN A 86 -16.04 13.85 6.73
CA GLN A 86 -16.41 14.99 7.57
C GLN A 86 -15.69 14.98 8.91
N LEU A 87 -15.62 13.82 9.58
CA LEU A 87 -14.87 13.64 10.83
C LEU A 87 -13.37 13.90 10.63
N LYS A 88 -12.84 13.53 9.48
CA LYS A 88 -11.43 13.73 9.08
C LYS A 88 -11.18 15.12 8.47
N LYS A 89 -12.20 16.00 8.40
CA LYS A 89 -12.11 17.39 7.90
C LYS A 89 -11.69 17.50 6.43
N PHE A 90 -12.12 16.58 5.59
CA PHE A 90 -11.92 16.70 4.15
C PHE A 90 -12.72 17.89 3.61
N PRO A 91 -12.13 18.75 2.77
CA PRO A 91 -12.82 19.89 2.21
C PRO A 91 -13.72 19.49 1.03
N ASN A 92 -14.91 20.11 0.94
CA ASN A 92 -15.75 20.07 -0.25
C ASN A 92 -16.06 18.66 -0.80
N VAL A 93 -16.35 17.70 0.08
CA VAL A 93 -16.75 16.34 -0.29
C VAL A 93 -18.26 16.19 -0.24
N ASP A 94 -18.85 15.79 -1.35
CA ASP A 94 -20.24 15.37 -1.47
C ASP A 94 -20.31 13.84 -1.70
N ILE A 95 -21.52 13.28 -1.59
CA ILE A 95 -21.75 11.85 -1.80
C ILE A 95 -21.37 11.40 -3.22
N ASP A 96 -21.51 12.29 -4.20
CA ASP A 96 -21.17 12.01 -5.59
C ASP A 96 -19.67 12.05 -5.90
N ASP A 97 -18.86 12.47 -4.95
CA ASP A 97 -17.39 12.47 -5.03
C ASP A 97 -16.77 11.13 -4.59
N ILE A 98 -17.59 10.15 -4.21
CA ILE A 98 -17.16 8.91 -3.59
C ILE A 98 -17.42 7.74 -4.53
N TYR A 99 -16.36 6.94 -4.77
CA TYR A 99 -16.39 5.75 -5.61
C TYR A 99 -15.91 4.55 -4.80
N LEU A 100 -16.75 3.52 -4.72
CA LEU A 100 -16.33 2.22 -4.16
C LEU A 100 -15.70 1.36 -5.26
N GLY A 101 -14.69 0.58 -4.87
CA GLY A 101 -13.97 -0.32 -5.76
C GLY A 101 -13.73 -1.68 -5.15
N ASN A 102 -13.38 -2.65 -5.99
CA ASN A 102 -12.96 -3.98 -5.57
C ASN A 102 -11.56 -3.94 -4.92
N GLY A 103 -11.47 -3.21 -3.79
CA GLY A 103 -10.25 -2.79 -3.12
C GLY A 103 -9.64 -1.55 -3.78
N VAL A 104 -8.70 -0.92 -3.08
CA VAL A 104 -7.95 0.25 -3.57
C VAL A 104 -7.22 -0.06 -4.88
N SER A 105 -6.81 -1.32 -5.09
CA SER A 105 -6.08 -1.74 -6.29
C SER A 105 -6.85 -1.47 -7.60
N GLU A 106 -8.17 -1.70 -7.63
CA GLU A 106 -8.99 -1.36 -8.79
C GLU A 106 -9.03 0.15 -9.02
N LEU A 107 -9.17 0.90 -7.95
CA LEU A 107 -9.29 2.36 -8.00
C LEU A 107 -7.99 3.04 -8.45
N ILE A 108 -6.83 2.52 -8.05
CA ILE A 108 -5.52 2.95 -8.54
C ILE A 108 -5.46 2.80 -10.07
N VAL A 109 -5.78 1.61 -10.57
CA VAL A 109 -5.76 1.34 -12.02
C VAL A 109 -6.75 2.24 -12.76
N MET A 110 -7.97 2.35 -12.24
CA MET A 110 -9.02 3.20 -12.84
C MET A 110 -8.62 4.68 -12.86
N SER A 111 -7.99 5.17 -11.79
CA SER A 111 -7.54 6.56 -11.68
C SER A 111 -6.47 6.89 -12.71
N MET A 112 -5.49 6.02 -12.89
CA MET A 112 -4.43 6.23 -13.88
C MET A 112 -4.96 6.12 -15.31
N GLN A 113 -5.84 5.15 -15.58
CA GLN A 113 -6.49 5.03 -16.90
C GLN A 113 -7.34 6.24 -17.26
N GLY A 114 -7.98 6.89 -16.28
CA GLY A 114 -8.79 8.08 -16.51
C GLY A 114 -7.99 9.36 -16.69
N LEU A 115 -6.74 9.39 -16.23
CA LEU A 115 -5.92 10.60 -16.18
C LEU A 115 -4.86 10.68 -17.29
N LEU A 116 -4.21 9.54 -17.64
CA LEU A 116 -2.94 9.55 -18.35
C LEU A 116 -3.09 9.24 -19.83
N ASP A 117 -2.39 10.04 -20.63
CA ASP A 117 -2.05 9.78 -22.01
C ASP A 117 -0.58 9.36 -22.13
N ASN A 118 -0.16 8.95 -23.35
CA ASN A 118 1.22 8.57 -23.59
C ASN A 118 2.16 9.76 -23.38
N GLY A 119 3.15 9.58 -22.51
CA GLY A 119 4.17 10.58 -22.22
C GLY A 119 3.87 11.46 -21.01
N ASP A 120 2.68 11.36 -20.43
CA ASP A 120 2.39 12.00 -19.14
C ASP A 120 3.22 11.38 -18.01
N GLU A 121 3.53 12.17 -17.02
CA GLU A 121 4.35 11.77 -15.88
C GLU A 121 3.58 11.82 -14.56
N VAL A 122 3.85 10.85 -13.70
CA VAL A 122 3.37 10.82 -12.32
C VAL A 122 4.55 10.61 -11.39
N LEU A 123 4.70 11.48 -10.41
CA LEU A 123 5.69 11.31 -9.34
C LEU A 123 5.22 10.23 -8.38
N VAL A 124 6.04 9.20 -8.18
CA VAL A 124 5.75 8.04 -7.32
C VAL A 124 6.88 7.90 -6.29
N PRO A 125 6.60 7.60 -5.01
CA PRO A 125 7.68 7.43 -4.02
C PRO A 125 8.58 6.24 -4.36
N MET A 126 9.81 6.26 -3.87
CA MET A 126 10.76 5.16 -3.93
C MET A 126 11.41 4.99 -2.55
N PRO A 127 11.16 3.88 -1.85
CA PRO A 127 10.38 2.71 -2.29
C PRO A 127 8.86 2.96 -2.29
N ASP A 128 8.13 2.22 -3.14
CA ASP A 128 6.68 2.34 -3.31
C ASP A 128 5.91 1.02 -3.13
N TYR A 129 4.59 1.12 -3.15
CA TYR A 129 3.74 -0.03 -3.45
C TYR A 129 3.68 -0.19 -4.98
N PRO A 130 4.24 -1.29 -5.54
CA PRO A 130 4.56 -1.39 -6.98
C PRO A 130 3.36 -1.25 -7.93
N LEU A 131 2.14 -1.40 -7.40
CA LEU A 131 0.93 -1.21 -8.21
C LEU A 131 0.80 0.22 -8.74
N TRP A 132 1.28 1.23 -8.02
CA TRP A 132 1.25 2.61 -8.50
C TRP A 132 2.08 2.76 -9.78
N THR A 133 3.33 2.32 -9.75
CA THR A 133 4.21 2.30 -10.93
C THR A 133 3.62 1.48 -12.07
N ALA A 134 3.08 0.29 -11.76
CA ALA A 134 2.45 -0.57 -12.75
C ALA A 134 1.22 0.09 -13.40
N ALA A 135 0.35 0.73 -12.61
CA ALA A 135 -0.85 1.37 -13.12
C ALA A 135 -0.53 2.57 -14.01
N VAL A 136 0.46 3.38 -13.63
CA VAL A 136 0.96 4.49 -14.47
C VAL A 136 1.45 3.95 -15.81
N SER A 137 2.32 2.95 -15.82
CA SER A 137 2.89 2.34 -17.04
C SER A 137 1.80 1.71 -17.93
N LEU A 138 0.85 0.99 -17.34
CA LEU A 138 -0.26 0.37 -18.07
C LEU A 138 -1.20 1.40 -18.70
N ALA A 139 -1.35 2.57 -18.09
CA ALA A 139 -2.12 3.67 -18.63
C ALA A 139 -1.37 4.45 -19.75
N GLY A 140 -0.11 4.15 -20.00
CA GLY A 140 0.72 4.80 -21.00
C GLY A 140 1.58 5.94 -20.47
N GLY A 141 1.50 6.24 -19.19
CA GLY A 141 2.33 7.25 -18.54
C GLY A 141 3.70 6.74 -18.10
N ASN A 142 4.51 7.64 -17.60
CA ASN A 142 5.84 7.39 -17.04
C ASN A 142 5.81 7.62 -15.53
N ALA A 143 6.13 6.58 -14.76
CA ALA A 143 6.34 6.72 -13.31
C ALA A 143 7.73 7.31 -13.06
N VAL A 144 7.77 8.50 -12.50
CA VAL A 144 9.01 9.20 -12.13
C VAL A 144 9.17 9.08 -10.62
N HIS A 145 10.15 8.28 -10.19
CA HIS A 145 10.34 7.98 -8.77
C HIS A 145 11.08 9.09 -8.05
N TYR A 146 10.50 9.62 -6.97
CA TYR A 146 11.20 10.49 -6.02
C TYR A 146 11.68 9.68 -4.81
N VAL A 147 12.83 10.05 -4.26
CA VAL A 147 13.47 9.33 -3.16
C VAL A 147 12.75 9.62 -1.84
N CYS A 148 12.48 8.55 -1.08
CA CYS A 148 12.24 8.63 0.35
C CYS A 148 13.55 8.26 1.06
N ASP A 149 14.09 9.18 1.85
CA ASP A 149 15.42 9.02 2.44
C ASP A 149 15.37 8.18 3.73
N GLU A 150 16.08 7.06 3.73
CA GLU A 150 16.20 6.19 4.90
C GLU A 150 16.79 6.92 6.12
N ALA A 151 17.79 7.78 5.89
CA ALA A 151 18.43 8.54 6.96
C ALA A 151 17.50 9.60 7.58
N ALA A 152 16.47 10.02 6.83
CA ALA A 152 15.38 10.88 7.26
C ALA A 152 14.10 10.09 7.58
N GLU A 153 14.21 8.89 8.15
CA GLU A 153 13.06 8.05 8.54
C GLU A 153 12.12 7.67 7.37
N TRP A 154 12.68 7.53 6.17
CA TRP A 154 11.94 7.25 4.93
C TRP A 154 10.98 8.38 4.51
N TYR A 155 11.30 9.62 4.87
CA TYR A 155 10.51 10.77 4.41
C TYR A 155 10.86 11.13 2.96
N PRO A 156 9.87 11.57 2.17
CA PRO A 156 10.10 12.15 0.85
C PRO A 156 11.14 13.28 0.86
N ASP A 157 12.10 13.20 -0.04
CA ASP A 157 13.09 14.26 -0.27
C ASP A 157 12.44 15.37 -1.11
N ILE A 158 12.27 16.52 -0.50
CA ILE A 158 11.60 17.69 -1.09
C ILE A 158 12.38 18.25 -2.29
N ASP A 159 13.70 18.27 -2.22
CA ASP A 159 14.52 18.79 -3.31
C ASP A 159 14.54 17.82 -4.48
N ASP A 160 14.54 16.52 -4.21
CA ASP A 160 14.42 15.50 -5.24
C ASP A 160 13.06 15.56 -5.94
N ILE A 161 11.96 15.73 -5.19
CA ILE A 161 10.62 15.96 -5.77
C ILE A 161 10.64 17.15 -6.73
N LYS A 162 11.13 18.32 -6.27
CA LYS A 162 11.19 19.53 -7.09
C LYS A 162 12.01 19.35 -8.36
N SER A 163 13.13 18.64 -8.27
CA SER A 163 14.05 18.41 -9.38
C SER A 163 13.45 17.54 -10.49
N LYS A 164 12.42 16.75 -10.19
CA LYS A 164 11.80 15.77 -11.08
C LYS A 164 10.51 16.26 -11.75
N ILE A 165 10.03 17.43 -11.38
CA ILE A 165 8.84 18.02 -12.00
C ILE A 165 9.19 18.57 -13.39
N THR A 166 8.40 18.17 -14.37
CA THR A 166 8.49 18.66 -15.76
C THR A 166 7.13 19.20 -16.23
N SER A 167 7.08 19.73 -17.44
CA SER A 167 5.80 20.14 -18.07
C SER A 167 4.83 18.98 -18.33
N ASN A 168 5.31 17.72 -18.27
CA ASN A 168 4.50 16.53 -18.48
C ASN A 168 3.97 15.94 -17.16
N THR A 169 4.44 16.44 -16.03
CA THR A 169 4.04 15.94 -14.70
C THR A 169 2.60 16.37 -14.42
N LYS A 170 1.70 15.40 -14.23
CA LYS A 170 0.28 15.62 -13.93
C LYS A 170 -0.08 15.40 -12.47
N ALA A 171 0.66 14.55 -11.78
CA ALA A 171 0.27 14.15 -10.43
C ALA A 171 1.46 13.72 -9.58
N ILE A 172 1.24 13.72 -8.27
CA ILE A 172 2.11 13.13 -7.27
C ILE A 172 1.35 12.13 -6.43
N VAL A 173 1.94 10.96 -6.18
CA VAL A 173 1.42 9.90 -5.31
C VAL A 173 2.10 10.00 -3.96
N LEU A 174 1.30 10.02 -2.89
CA LEU A 174 1.73 9.90 -1.50
C LEU A 174 1.16 8.60 -0.92
N ILE A 175 2.03 7.73 -0.41
CA ILE A 175 1.63 6.52 0.31
C ILE A 175 1.92 6.76 1.79
N ASN A 176 0.88 7.12 2.55
CA ASN A 176 1.04 7.54 3.94
C ASN A 176 -0.08 7.02 4.85
N PRO A 177 0.23 6.09 5.75
CA PRO A 177 1.53 5.46 6.04
C PRO A 177 2.07 4.60 4.90
N ASN A 178 3.41 4.52 4.78
CA ASN A 178 4.08 3.92 3.64
C ASN A 178 4.19 2.39 3.73
N ASN A 179 3.99 1.73 2.62
CA ASN A 179 4.41 0.37 2.34
C ASN A 179 5.51 0.43 1.26
N PRO A 180 6.77 -0.02 1.53
CA PRO A 180 7.13 -1.08 2.49
C PRO A 180 7.72 -0.62 3.84
N THR A 181 7.92 0.67 4.07
CA THR A 181 8.80 1.16 5.15
C THR A 181 8.10 1.31 6.51
N GLY A 182 6.77 1.47 6.53
CA GLY A 182 6.04 1.81 7.74
C GLY A 182 6.21 3.26 8.20
N ALA A 183 6.78 4.12 7.35
CA ALA A 183 6.91 5.55 7.63
C ALA A 183 5.55 6.23 7.75
N LEU A 184 5.47 7.21 8.62
CA LEU A 184 4.33 8.10 8.79
C LEU A 184 4.83 9.54 8.63
N TYR A 185 4.35 10.22 7.62
CA TYR A 185 4.83 11.57 7.28
C TYR A 185 4.26 12.62 8.23
N PRO A 186 5.12 13.51 8.79
CA PRO A 186 4.66 14.59 9.65
C PRO A 186 3.89 15.64 8.85
N LYS A 187 3.03 16.36 9.56
CA LYS A 187 2.15 17.39 8.96
C LYS A 187 2.94 18.46 8.19
N GLU A 188 4.07 18.87 8.73
CA GLU A 188 4.92 19.91 8.16
C GLU A 188 5.44 19.49 6.78
N LEU A 189 5.90 18.25 6.64
CA LEU A 189 6.34 17.70 5.36
C LEU A 189 5.18 17.59 4.35
N LEU A 190 4.00 17.17 4.81
CA LEU A 190 2.81 17.11 3.95
C LEU A 190 2.45 18.51 3.42
N LEU A 191 2.55 19.55 4.25
CA LEU A 191 2.28 20.93 3.82
C LEU A 191 3.28 21.41 2.76
N GLU A 192 4.57 21.05 2.89
CA GLU A 192 5.58 21.37 1.87
C GLU A 192 5.26 20.68 0.52
N ILE A 193 4.88 19.41 0.55
CA ILE A 193 4.50 18.67 -0.67
C ILE A 193 3.22 19.26 -1.29
N ILE A 194 2.24 19.61 -0.47
CA ILE A 194 1.01 20.26 -0.94
C ILE A 194 1.32 21.61 -1.60
N GLU A 195 2.26 22.38 -1.05
CA GLU A 195 2.68 23.63 -1.66
C GLU A 195 3.35 23.42 -3.03
N ILE A 196 4.19 22.39 -3.16
CA ILE A 196 4.77 22.01 -4.46
C ILE A 196 3.68 21.63 -5.46
N ALA A 197 2.70 20.82 -5.04
CA ALA A 197 1.59 20.43 -5.90
C ALA A 197 0.75 21.64 -6.33
N ARG A 198 0.51 22.60 -5.43
CA ARG A 198 -0.20 23.85 -5.71
C ARG A 198 0.54 24.71 -6.75
N GLN A 199 1.84 24.87 -6.59
CA GLN A 199 2.67 25.71 -7.49
C GLN A 199 2.81 25.12 -8.90
N ASN A 200 2.59 23.82 -9.06
CA ASN A 200 2.77 23.10 -10.32
C ASN A 200 1.47 22.50 -10.87
N ASP A 201 0.32 22.89 -10.31
CA ASP A 201 -1.00 22.39 -10.71
C ASP A 201 -1.13 20.86 -10.72
N LEU A 202 -0.46 20.16 -9.77
CA LEU A 202 -0.46 18.71 -9.70
C LEU A 202 -1.68 18.19 -8.94
N ILE A 203 -2.24 17.08 -9.41
CA ILE A 203 -3.20 16.26 -8.66
C ILE A 203 -2.45 15.48 -7.59
N ILE A 204 -2.97 15.44 -6.36
CA ILE A 204 -2.41 14.60 -5.30
C ILE A 204 -3.24 13.31 -5.19
N PHE A 205 -2.58 12.16 -5.36
CA PHE A 205 -3.13 10.85 -5.01
C PHE A 205 -2.60 10.46 -3.63
N ALA A 206 -3.48 10.29 -2.66
CA ALA A 206 -3.14 9.91 -1.30
C ALA A 206 -3.62 8.48 -1.02
N ASP A 207 -2.70 7.52 -0.98
CA ASP A 207 -2.96 6.14 -0.55
C ASP A 207 -2.84 6.07 0.98
N GLU A 208 -3.99 6.06 1.65
CA GLU A 208 -4.11 6.12 3.10
C GLU A 208 -4.65 4.82 3.69
N ILE A 209 -4.42 3.68 3.01
CA ILE A 209 -4.95 2.35 3.42
C ILE A 209 -4.51 1.93 4.83
N TYR A 210 -3.43 2.51 5.37
CA TYR A 210 -2.91 2.26 6.70
C TYR A 210 -3.21 3.38 7.71
N ASP A 211 -4.13 4.30 7.42
CA ASP A 211 -4.44 5.48 8.26
C ASP A 211 -4.77 5.16 9.72
N ARG A 212 -5.36 3.98 9.97
CA ARG A 212 -5.69 3.46 11.31
C ARG A 212 -4.63 2.53 11.89
N MET A 213 -3.57 2.24 11.15
CA MET A 213 -2.54 1.28 11.57
C MET A 213 -1.32 1.98 12.19
N VAL A 214 -1.55 3.01 13.00
CA VAL A 214 -0.51 3.88 13.59
C VAL A 214 -0.24 3.48 15.03
N MET A 215 1.02 3.51 15.45
CA MET A 215 1.51 3.06 16.75
C MET A 215 2.27 4.16 17.50
N ASP A 216 2.65 3.89 18.75
CA ASP A 216 3.48 4.76 19.60
C ASP A 216 2.87 6.15 19.85
N GLY A 217 1.54 6.27 19.83
CA GLY A 217 0.84 7.54 20.07
C GLY A 217 0.93 8.56 18.91
N HIS A 218 1.52 8.15 17.79
CA HIS A 218 1.48 8.97 16.58
C HIS A 218 0.06 9.07 16.02
N VAL A 219 -0.21 10.11 15.23
CA VAL A 219 -1.51 10.37 14.63
C VAL A 219 -1.34 10.57 13.12
N HIS A 220 -2.14 9.84 12.34
CA HIS A 220 -2.22 10.05 10.90
C HIS A 220 -2.98 11.36 10.59
N THR A 221 -2.40 12.18 9.73
CA THR A 221 -3.05 13.39 9.21
C THR A 221 -3.42 13.14 7.75
N PRO A 222 -4.71 13.13 7.39
CA PRO A 222 -5.13 12.96 6.00
C PRO A 222 -4.64 14.12 5.14
N VAL A 223 -4.08 13.82 3.98
CA VAL A 223 -3.55 14.84 3.06
C VAL A 223 -4.62 15.82 2.64
N ALA A 224 -5.81 15.31 2.29
CA ALA A 224 -6.94 16.14 1.86
C ALA A 224 -7.36 17.18 2.89
N SER A 225 -7.22 16.88 4.20
CA SER A 225 -7.58 17.82 5.27
C SER A 225 -6.68 19.06 5.35
N LEU A 226 -5.48 18.97 4.74
CA LEU A 226 -4.50 20.05 4.68
C LEU A 226 -4.51 20.80 3.34
N ALA A 227 -5.24 20.31 2.35
CA ALA A 227 -5.19 20.77 0.96
C ALA A 227 -6.57 21.25 0.46
N PRO A 228 -7.17 22.30 1.06
CA PRO A 228 -8.52 22.75 0.67
C PRO A 228 -8.59 23.34 -0.74
N ASP A 229 -7.48 23.76 -1.29
CA ASP A 229 -7.32 24.45 -2.57
C ASP A 229 -6.51 23.64 -3.62
N VAL A 230 -6.16 22.39 -3.31
CA VAL A 230 -5.55 21.44 -4.25
C VAL A 230 -6.49 20.27 -4.47
N PHE A 231 -6.62 19.80 -5.71
CA PHE A 231 -7.44 18.62 -5.98
C PHE A 231 -6.74 17.36 -5.53
N CYS A 232 -7.40 16.64 -4.61
CA CYS A 232 -6.90 15.41 -4.04
C CYS A 232 -7.82 14.23 -4.33
N VAL A 233 -7.23 13.08 -4.61
CA VAL A 233 -7.88 11.78 -4.72
C VAL A 233 -7.36 10.91 -3.57
N SER A 234 -8.12 10.84 -2.48
CA SER A 234 -7.77 10.05 -1.31
C SER A 234 -8.32 8.63 -1.42
N MET A 235 -7.47 7.64 -1.21
CA MET A 235 -7.81 6.22 -1.30
C MET A 235 -7.67 5.54 0.05
N ASN A 236 -8.67 4.74 0.42
CA ASN A 236 -8.68 3.97 1.66
C ASN A 236 -9.57 2.72 1.50
N GLY A 237 -9.64 1.88 2.53
CA GLY A 237 -10.43 0.65 2.49
C GLY A 237 -10.36 -0.16 3.77
N LEU A 238 -11.03 -1.29 3.77
CA LEU A 238 -11.20 -2.13 4.95
C LEU A 238 -10.19 -3.30 5.03
N SER A 239 -9.34 -3.45 4.02
CA SER A 239 -8.43 -4.59 3.89
C SER A 239 -7.50 -4.77 5.08
N LYS A 240 -7.03 -3.68 5.67
CA LYS A 240 -6.00 -3.69 6.72
C LYS A 240 -6.60 -3.42 8.10
N SER A 241 -7.28 -2.31 8.27
CA SER A 241 -7.90 -1.91 9.54
C SER A 241 -8.94 -2.92 10.04
N HIS A 242 -9.74 -3.50 9.14
CA HIS A 242 -10.77 -4.48 9.50
C HIS A 242 -10.39 -5.93 9.19
N ARG A 243 -9.17 -6.18 8.69
CA ARG A 243 -8.61 -7.53 8.40
C ARG A 243 -9.43 -8.34 7.39
N ILE A 244 -10.13 -7.65 6.48
CA ILE A 244 -11.00 -8.25 5.46
C ILE A 244 -10.47 -8.04 4.03
N ALA A 245 -9.16 -8.22 3.85
CA ALA A 245 -8.52 -8.03 2.54
C ALA A 245 -9.17 -8.87 1.42
N GLY A 246 -9.70 -10.05 1.75
CA GLY A 246 -10.39 -10.93 0.81
C GLY A 246 -11.79 -10.46 0.40
N PHE A 247 -12.43 -9.57 1.13
CA PHE A 247 -13.74 -9.01 0.78
C PHE A 247 -13.66 -8.01 -0.37
N ARG A 248 -12.48 -7.46 -0.62
CA ARG A 248 -12.22 -6.51 -1.71
C ARG A 248 -13.06 -5.22 -1.59
N VAL A 249 -12.94 -4.50 -0.48
CA VAL A 249 -13.61 -3.22 -0.25
C VAL A 249 -12.58 -2.10 -0.14
N GLY A 250 -12.69 -1.13 -1.02
CA GLY A 250 -11.95 0.12 -1.00
C GLY A 250 -12.78 1.25 -1.58
N TRP A 251 -12.35 2.45 -1.36
CA TRP A 251 -12.98 3.65 -1.92
C TRP A 251 -11.94 4.70 -2.28
N MET A 252 -12.31 5.57 -3.21
CA MET A 252 -11.62 6.83 -3.44
C MET A 252 -12.59 7.99 -3.23
N VAL A 253 -12.05 9.10 -2.75
CA VAL A 253 -12.78 10.33 -2.46
C VAL A 253 -12.11 11.48 -3.18
N LEU A 254 -12.90 12.23 -3.97
CA LEU A 254 -12.47 13.42 -4.68
C LEU A 254 -12.71 14.64 -3.79
N SER A 255 -11.68 15.41 -3.47
CA SER A 255 -11.77 16.58 -2.61
C SER A 255 -11.03 17.80 -3.21
N GLY A 256 -11.28 18.97 -2.65
CA GLY A 256 -10.75 20.23 -3.17
C GLY A 256 -11.48 20.79 -4.39
N PRO A 257 -10.84 21.72 -5.14
CA PRO A 257 -11.45 22.37 -6.30
C PRO A 257 -11.63 21.43 -7.48
N LYS A 258 -12.84 21.36 -8.06
CA LYS A 258 -13.16 20.40 -9.15
C LYS A 258 -13.34 21.06 -10.52
N THR A 259 -13.25 22.38 -10.59
CA THR A 259 -13.58 23.13 -11.81
C THR A 259 -12.67 22.81 -12.99
N HIS A 260 -11.37 22.58 -12.72
CA HIS A 260 -10.34 22.32 -13.70
C HIS A 260 -10.14 20.82 -14.03
N VAL A 261 -10.79 19.93 -13.25
CA VAL A 261 -10.68 18.46 -13.42
C VAL A 261 -11.99 17.80 -13.87
N LYS A 262 -12.94 18.56 -14.42
CA LYS A 262 -14.24 18.03 -14.85
C LYS A 262 -14.11 16.90 -15.86
N GLY A 263 -13.23 17.02 -16.85
CA GLY A 263 -12.98 15.98 -17.85
C GLY A 263 -12.42 14.69 -17.21
N TYR A 264 -11.54 14.82 -16.23
CA TYR A 264 -11.05 13.68 -15.47
C TYR A 264 -12.15 12.98 -14.68
N ILE A 265 -13.01 13.75 -13.99
CA ILE A 265 -14.17 13.21 -13.26
C ILE A 265 -15.14 12.50 -14.21
N GLU A 266 -15.37 13.07 -15.40
CA GLU A 266 -16.18 12.43 -16.45
C GLU A 266 -15.56 11.09 -16.88
N GLY A 267 -14.25 11.04 -17.09
CA GLY A 267 -13.51 9.81 -17.37
C GLY A 267 -13.66 8.75 -16.28
N LEU A 268 -13.56 9.13 -15.01
CA LEU A 268 -13.79 8.24 -13.88
C LEU A 268 -15.24 7.71 -13.86
N ASN A 269 -16.23 8.55 -14.16
CA ASN A 269 -17.63 8.12 -14.26
C ASN A 269 -17.82 7.10 -15.40
N MET A 270 -17.20 7.33 -16.57
CA MET A 270 -17.25 6.40 -17.69
C MET A 270 -16.65 5.04 -17.33
N LEU A 271 -15.45 5.03 -16.74
CA LEU A 271 -14.78 3.80 -16.32
C LEU A 271 -15.56 3.05 -15.23
N SER A 272 -16.13 3.80 -14.28
CA SER A 272 -16.99 3.25 -13.25
C SER A 272 -18.24 2.57 -13.85
N ASN A 273 -18.88 3.23 -14.83
CA ASN A 273 -20.06 2.70 -15.54
C ASN A 273 -19.71 1.46 -16.38
N MET A 274 -18.56 1.46 -17.05
CA MET A 274 -18.11 0.34 -17.89
C MET A 274 -17.95 -0.97 -17.10
N ARG A 275 -17.50 -0.89 -15.85
CA ARG A 275 -17.37 -2.06 -14.97
C ARG A 275 -18.68 -2.43 -14.25
N LEU A 276 -19.75 -1.68 -14.43
CA LEU A 276 -21.06 -1.75 -13.74
C LEU A 276 -20.99 -1.29 -12.28
N CYS A 277 -20.51 -2.11 -11.36
CA CYS A 277 -20.32 -1.76 -9.95
C CYS A 277 -19.22 -2.62 -9.32
N SER A 278 -18.77 -2.26 -8.12
CA SER A 278 -17.95 -3.16 -7.30
C SER A 278 -18.81 -4.22 -6.61
N ASN A 279 -18.16 -5.16 -5.93
CA ASN A 279 -18.83 -6.24 -5.20
C ASN A 279 -19.86 -5.70 -4.20
N VAL A 280 -21.16 -5.87 -4.51
CA VAL A 280 -22.26 -5.28 -3.73
C VAL A 280 -22.31 -5.87 -2.32
N LEU A 281 -22.12 -7.19 -2.18
CA LEU A 281 -22.10 -7.84 -0.88
C LEU A 281 -21.06 -7.24 0.06
N ALA A 282 -19.87 -6.95 -0.48
CA ALA A 282 -18.80 -6.35 0.30
C ALA A 282 -19.04 -4.86 0.63
N GLN A 283 -19.83 -4.15 -0.19
CA GLN A 283 -20.21 -2.76 0.11
C GLN A 283 -21.12 -2.65 1.34
N GLN A 284 -21.93 -3.66 1.62
CA GLN A 284 -22.87 -3.65 2.75
C GLN A 284 -22.17 -3.43 4.11
N VAL A 285 -20.97 -3.97 4.27
CA VAL A 285 -20.26 -3.90 5.56
C VAL A 285 -19.56 -2.55 5.82
N VAL A 286 -19.56 -1.63 4.87
CA VAL A 286 -18.82 -0.35 5.00
C VAL A 286 -19.39 0.50 6.14
N GLN A 287 -20.72 0.61 6.24
CA GLN A 287 -21.36 1.41 7.28
C GLN A 287 -21.05 0.87 8.67
N THR A 288 -21.20 -0.43 8.89
CA THR A 288 -20.91 -1.10 10.15
C THR A 288 -19.43 -0.99 10.50
N SER A 289 -18.55 -1.17 9.51
CA SER A 289 -17.09 -1.05 9.71
C SER A 289 -16.67 0.35 10.13
N LEU A 290 -17.18 1.39 9.49
CA LEU A 290 -16.77 2.78 9.79
C LEU A 290 -17.45 3.34 11.04
N GLY A 291 -18.68 2.94 11.32
CA GLY A 291 -19.46 3.40 12.47
C GLY A 291 -19.33 2.55 13.71
N GLY A 292 -18.82 1.32 13.60
CA GLY A 292 -18.71 0.36 14.70
C GLY A 292 -17.43 0.51 15.53
N HIS A 293 -17.22 -0.47 16.40
CA HIS A 293 -16.00 -0.57 17.21
C HIS A 293 -14.76 -0.78 16.35
N GLN A 294 -13.71 -0.01 16.63
CA GLN A 294 -12.46 -0.07 15.89
C GLN A 294 -11.48 -1.05 16.57
N SER A 295 -11.77 -2.35 16.48
CA SER A 295 -10.99 -3.40 17.17
C SER A 295 -9.52 -3.50 16.71
N VAL A 296 -9.12 -2.81 15.66
CA VAL A 296 -7.71 -2.69 15.26
C VAL A 296 -6.90 -1.91 16.29
N ASP A 297 -7.50 -0.94 16.98
CA ASP A 297 -6.80 -0.07 17.95
C ASP A 297 -6.17 -0.89 19.08
N GLU A 298 -6.86 -1.92 19.56
CA GLU A 298 -6.36 -2.83 20.59
C GLU A 298 -5.11 -3.63 20.17
N LEU A 299 -4.96 -3.87 18.87
CA LEU A 299 -3.81 -4.58 18.32
C LEU A 299 -2.55 -3.69 18.20
N LEU A 300 -2.73 -2.37 18.24
CA LEU A 300 -1.69 -1.38 18.00
C LEU A 300 -1.18 -0.68 19.27
N LEU A 301 -1.81 -0.91 20.40
CA LEU A 301 -1.39 -0.41 21.70
C LEU A 301 -0.39 -1.36 22.39
N PRO A 302 0.39 -0.89 23.38
CA PRO A 302 1.24 -1.76 24.20
C PRO A 302 0.46 -2.97 24.75
N GLY A 303 1.00 -4.18 24.54
CA GLY A 303 0.32 -5.45 24.83
C GLY A 303 -0.53 -5.98 23.67
N GLY A 304 -0.82 -5.16 22.65
CA GLY A 304 -1.51 -5.59 21.45
C GLY A 304 -0.59 -6.39 20.52
N ARG A 305 -1.18 -7.36 19.85
CA ARG A 305 -0.41 -8.36 19.09
C ARG A 305 0.46 -7.75 17.97
N ILE A 306 -0.04 -6.80 17.20
CA ILE A 306 0.73 -6.14 16.13
C ILE A 306 1.85 -5.28 16.71
N TYR A 307 1.55 -4.56 17.80
CA TYR A 307 2.53 -3.74 18.51
C TYR A 307 3.71 -4.56 19.01
N GLU A 308 3.43 -5.69 19.67
CA GLU A 308 4.48 -6.56 20.23
C GLU A 308 5.30 -7.23 19.11
N GLN A 309 4.66 -7.68 18.03
CA GLN A 309 5.33 -8.28 16.88
C GLN A 309 6.24 -7.28 16.17
N ARG A 310 5.79 -6.01 15.96
CA ARG A 310 6.60 -4.95 15.40
C ARG A 310 7.84 -4.67 16.25
N ASN A 311 7.67 -4.53 17.56
CA ASN A 311 8.77 -4.24 18.47
C ASN A 311 9.77 -5.40 18.50
N PHE A 312 9.27 -6.63 18.55
CA PHE A 312 10.12 -7.82 18.55
C PHE A 312 10.99 -7.88 17.29
N ILE A 313 10.38 -7.82 16.10
CA ILE A 313 11.15 -7.95 14.85
C ILE A 313 12.11 -6.77 14.65
N TYR A 314 11.74 -5.56 15.05
CA TYR A 314 12.64 -4.41 14.99
C TYR A 314 13.89 -4.66 15.84
N ASN A 315 13.75 -5.08 17.09
CA ASN A 315 14.88 -5.38 17.97
C ASN A 315 15.70 -6.55 17.42
N ALA A 316 15.06 -7.63 16.97
CA ALA A 316 15.72 -8.79 16.39
C ALA A 316 16.59 -8.43 15.16
N ILE A 317 16.12 -7.51 14.31
CA ILE A 317 16.91 -7.01 13.18
C ILE A 317 18.13 -6.21 13.65
N GLN A 318 17.96 -5.34 14.65
CA GLN A 318 19.07 -4.55 15.20
C GLN A 318 20.15 -5.42 15.87
N ASP A 319 19.77 -6.58 16.42
CA ASP A 319 20.69 -7.52 17.05
C ASP A 319 21.50 -8.36 16.03
N ILE A 320 21.14 -8.36 14.75
CA ILE A 320 21.89 -9.09 13.71
C ILE A 320 23.00 -8.19 13.17
N PRO A 321 24.30 -8.56 13.35
CA PRO A 321 25.40 -7.76 12.83
C PRO A 321 25.28 -7.48 11.33
N GLY A 322 25.37 -6.20 10.97
CA GLY A 322 25.28 -5.76 9.57
C GLY A 322 23.87 -5.66 9.01
N LEU A 323 22.84 -5.82 9.85
CA LEU A 323 21.48 -5.40 9.55
C LEU A 323 21.11 -4.13 10.33
N SER A 324 20.27 -3.32 9.76
CA SER A 324 19.65 -2.17 10.40
C SER A 324 18.25 -1.94 9.83
N ALA A 325 17.42 -1.21 10.53
CA ALA A 325 16.13 -0.77 10.02
C ALA A 325 15.66 0.50 10.72
N VAL A 326 14.91 1.32 10.03
CA VAL A 326 14.09 2.37 10.66
C VAL A 326 12.89 1.71 11.32
N LYS A 327 12.60 2.11 12.57
CA LYS A 327 11.45 1.56 13.30
C LYS A 327 10.13 1.99 12.64
N PRO A 328 9.29 1.05 12.19
CA PRO A 328 8.01 1.40 11.59
C PRO A 328 7.09 2.12 12.58
N LYS A 329 6.54 3.27 12.19
CA LYS A 329 5.54 4.02 12.97
C LYS A 329 4.12 3.52 12.71
N ALA A 330 3.93 2.82 11.59
CA ALA A 330 2.62 2.36 11.15
C ALA A 330 2.71 1.13 10.23
N GLY A 331 1.55 0.59 9.86
CA GLY A 331 1.43 -0.49 8.88
C GLY A 331 1.72 -1.87 9.45
N LEU A 332 2.23 -2.74 8.59
CA LEU A 332 2.44 -4.17 8.87
C LEU A 332 3.82 -4.65 8.45
N TYR A 333 4.73 -3.73 8.11
CA TYR A 333 5.99 -4.02 7.43
C TYR A 333 7.17 -3.34 8.10
N ILE A 334 8.31 -4.02 8.02
CA ILE A 334 9.63 -3.44 8.28
C ILE A 334 10.50 -3.67 7.04
N PHE A 335 11.40 -2.70 6.74
CA PHE A 335 12.23 -2.69 5.54
C PHE A 335 13.72 -2.64 5.92
N PRO A 336 14.30 -3.79 6.33
CA PRO A 336 15.69 -3.85 6.78
C PRO A 336 16.69 -3.62 5.66
N LYS A 337 17.80 -2.97 6.03
CA LYS A 337 18.99 -2.76 5.22
C LYS A 337 20.08 -3.76 5.58
N ILE A 338 20.84 -4.20 4.56
CA ILE A 338 22.02 -5.03 4.70
C ILE A 338 23.25 -4.18 4.44
N ASP A 339 24.20 -4.17 5.38
CA ASP A 339 25.48 -3.46 5.22
C ASP A 339 26.35 -4.17 4.16
N ARG A 340 26.46 -3.55 2.99
CA ARG A 340 27.25 -4.04 1.85
C ARG A 340 28.76 -4.01 2.09
N ASN A 341 29.22 -3.30 3.14
CA ASN A 341 30.64 -3.37 3.55
C ASN A 341 30.93 -4.66 4.29
N MET A 342 29.95 -5.21 5.01
CA MET A 342 30.08 -6.46 5.75
C MET A 342 29.70 -7.68 4.90
N TYR A 343 28.72 -7.53 4.01
CA TYR A 343 28.19 -8.64 3.20
C TYR A 343 28.24 -8.32 1.71
N ARG A 344 28.57 -9.34 0.91
CA ARG A 344 28.59 -9.23 -0.55
C ARG A 344 27.23 -9.63 -1.10
N ILE A 345 26.40 -8.65 -1.41
CA ILE A 345 25.10 -8.86 -2.06
C ILE A 345 25.07 -7.99 -3.31
N ASP A 346 25.09 -8.64 -4.46
CA ASP A 346 25.08 -8.01 -5.77
C ASP A 346 23.66 -8.06 -6.39
N ASP A 347 22.82 -8.97 -5.89
CA ASP A 347 21.45 -9.21 -6.35
C ASP A 347 20.55 -9.60 -5.18
N ASP A 348 19.63 -8.71 -4.81
CA ASP A 348 18.71 -8.89 -3.69
C ASP A 348 17.59 -9.90 -3.99
N GLU A 349 17.16 -10.07 -5.26
CA GLU A 349 16.22 -11.12 -5.66
C GLU A 349 16.86 -12.51 -5.48
N GLN A 350 18.09 -12.69 -5.96
CA GLN A 350 18.83 -13.93 -5.77
C GLN A 350 19.11 -14.20 -4.28
N PHE A 351 19.37 -13.15 -3.49
CA PHE A 351 19.53 -13.24 -2.04
C PHE A 351 18.28 -13.83 -1.37
N VAL A 352 17.08 -13.25 -1.63
CA VAL A 352 15.83 -13.74 -1.02
C VAL A 352 15.43 -15.12 -1.57
N LEU A 353 15.75 -15.44 -2.83
CA LEU A 353 15.52 -16.75 -3.41
C LEU A 353 16.38 -17.83 -2.72
N ASN A 354 17.64 -17.53 -2.45
CA ASN A 354 18.54 -18.44 -1.73
C ASN A 354 18.10 -18.61 -0.27
N PHE A 355 17.64 -17.51 0.36
CA PHE A 355 17.10 -17.55 1.72
C PHE A 355 15.85 -18.44 1.79
N LEU A 356 14.95 -18.32 0.82
CA LEU A 356 13.79 -19.20 0.71
C LEU A 356 14.18 -20.67 0.59
N LYS A 357 15.11 -21.00 -0.31
CA LYS A 357 15.54 -22.38 -0.55
C LYS A 357 16.18 -23.03 0.67
N GLN A 358 17.02 -22.28 1.39
CA GLN A 358 17.79 -22.81 2.53
C GLN A 358 17.00 -22.77 3.83
N GLU A 359 16.36 -21.64 4.14
CA GLU A 359 15.76 -21.38 5.45
C GLU A 359 14.23 -21.49 5.46
N LYS A 360 13.60 -21.74 4.30
CA LYS A 360 12.15 -21.90 4.15
C LYS A 360 11.37 -20.65 4.61
N VAL A 361 11.91 -19.47 4.34
CA VAL A 361 11.28 -18.18 4.64
C VAL A 361 11.13 -17.40 3.35
N LEU A 362 9.90 -16.94 3.06
CA LEU A 362 9.58 -16.16 1.87
C LEU A 362 9.52 -14.67 2.22
N LEU A 363 10.47 -13.92 1.69
CA LEU A 363 10.57 -12.45 1.79
C LEU A 363 10.27 -11.79 0.43
N VAL A 364 10.25 -10.46 0.41
CA VAL A 364 10.29 -9.69 -0.84
C VAL A 364 11.55 -8.82 -0.84
N HIS A 365 12.29 -8.87 -1.93
CA HIS A 365 13.50 -8.08 -2.12
C HIS A 365 13.19 -6.58 -2.32
N GLY A 366 14.16 -5.71 -2.05
CA GLY A 366 13.99 -4.25 -2.09
C GLY A 366 13.63 -3.72 -3.47
N ARG A 367 14.29 -4.24 -4.52
CA ARG A 367 13.99 -3.85 -5.91
C ARG A 367 12.56 -4.18 -6.36
N GLY A 368 11.88 -5.13 -5.69
CA GLY A 368 10.45 -5.39 -5.88
C GLY A 368 9.54 -4.23 -5.41
N PHE A 369 10.09 -3.22 -4.73
CA PHE A 369 9.45 -1.95 -4.36
C PHE A 369 10.08 -0.75 -5.09
N ASN A 370 10.66 -0.99 -6.26
CA ASN A 370 11.40 0.00 -7.06
C ASN A 370 12.60 0.64 -6.35
N TRP A 371 13.07 0.09 -5.23
CA TRP A 371 14.31 0.51 -4.60
C TRP A 371 15.50 0.16 -5.50
N GLN A 372 16.46 1.07 -5.66
CA GLN A 372 17.50 0.90 -6.67
C GLN A 372 18.66 0.02 -6.20
N GLU A 373 18.99 0.11 -4.90
CA GLU A 373 20.13 -0.62 -4.36
C GLU A 373 19.74 -2.05 -3.93
N PRO A 374 20.60 -3.07 -4.18
CA PRO A 374 20.31 -4.45 -3.80
C PRO A 374 20.64 -4.74 -2.32
N ASP A 375 20.20 -3.87 -1.42
CA ASP A 375 20.57 -3.87 -0.02
C ASP A 375 19.40 -3.90 0.96
N HIS A 376 18.16 -3.99 0.46
CA HIS A 376 16.97 -4.03 1.31
C HIS A 376 16.09 -5.24 1.02
N PHE A 377 15.26 -5.59 2.00
CA PHE A 377 14.18 -6.56 1.85
C PHE A 377 13.03 -6.22 2.80
N ARG A 378 11.82 -6.67 2.47
CA ARG A 378 10.65 -6.42 3.32
C ARG A 378 10.27 -7.66 4.12
N ILE A 379 9.98 -7.45 5.41
CA ILE A 379 9.36 -8.43 6.31
C ILE A 379 7.97 -7.95 6.70
N VAL A 380 6.98 -8.85 6.61
CA VAL A 380 5.66 -8.68 7.23
C VAL A 380 5.73 -9.20 8.67
N TYR A 381 5.41 -8.37 9.67
CA TYR A 381 5.50 -8.78 11.09
C TYR A 381 4.16 -9.27 11.67
N LEU A 382 3.38 -10.00 10.87
CA LEU A 382 2.10 -10.62 11.28
C LEU A 382 2.20 -11.98 11.97
N PRO A 383 3.26 -12.80 11.77
CA PRO A 383 3.44 -14.03 12.53
C PRO A 383 3.59 -13.78 14.03
N ARG A 384 3.31 -14.79 14.83
CA ARG A 384 3.53 -14.70 16.29
C ARG A 384 5.01 -14.51 16.63
N VAL A 385 5.30 -13.99 17.81
CA VAL A 385 6.66 -13.67 18.26
C VAL A 385 7.57 -14.91 18.23
N ASP A 386 7.06 -16.10 18.57
CA ASP A 386 7.82 -17.36 18.51
C ASP A 386 8.18 -17.78 17.07
N GLU A 387 7.35 -17.46 16.09
CA GLU A 387 7.66 -17.66 14.68
C GLU A 387 8.68 -16.60 14.19
N LEU A 388 8.51 -15.35 14.60
CA LEU A 388 9.42 -14.25 14.28
C LEU A 388 10.82 -14.47 14.88
N ALA A 389 10.92 -15.09 16.06
CA ALA A 389 12.21 -15.44 16.71
C ALA A 389 13.05 -16.37 15.83
N GLN A 390 12.43 -17.30 15.09
CA GLN A 390 13.14 -18.16 14.17
C GLN A 390 13.83 -17.41 13.03
N ILE A 391 13.33 -16.22 12.69
CA ILE A 391 13.89 -15.41 11.60
C ILE A 391 15.25 -14.87 11.99
N GLN A 392 15.42 -14.43 13.24
CA GLN A 392 16.72 -13.93 13.74
C GLN A 392 17.81 -14.99 13.60
N ASP A 393 17.55 -16.20 14.05
CA ASP A 393 18.51 -17.32 13.98
C ASP A 393 18.80 -17.71 12.53
N LYS A 394 17.76 -17.84 11.71
CA LYS A 394 17.86 -18.21 10.30
C LYS A 394 18.65 -17.16 9.51
N MET A 395 18.32 -15.87 9.69
CA MET A 395 19.00 -14.77 9.00
C MET A 395 20.47 -14.66 9.45
N THR A 396 20.74 -14.76 10.75
CA THR A 396 22.11 -14.73 11.28
C THR A 396 22.95 -15.87 10.71
N ARG A 397 22.41 -17.09 10.60
CA ARG A 397 23.09 -18.24 10.03
C ARG A 397 23.31 -18.07 8.53
N PHE A 398 22.29 -17.62 7.83
CA PHE A 398 22.33 -17.46 6.38
C PHE A 398 23.32 -16.38 5.93
N LEU A 399 23.36 -15.24 6.60
CA LEU A 399 24.28 -14.14 6.27
C LEU A 399 25.77 -14.51 6.39
N LYS A 400 26.12 -15.53 7.17
CA LYS A 400 27.52 -15.99 7.27
C LYS A 400 28.12 -16.38 5.92
N GLN A 401 27.30 -16.83 4.97
CA GLN A 401 27.72 -17.25 3.63
C GLN A 401 28.07 -16.05 2.72
N TYR A 402 27.55 -14.84 3.06
CA TYR A 402 27.75 -13.63 2.30
C TYR A 402 28.81 -12.70 2.92
N ARG A 403 29.42 -13.12 4.02
CA ARG A 403 30.43 -12.31 4.73
C ARG A 403 31.64 -12.06 3.83
N ARG A 404 32.08 -10.80 3.78
CA ARG A 404 33.31 -10.40 3.08
C ARG A 404 34.55 -10.84 3.82
#